data_69512a1366a66c7869cecad60b5badc4
#
_entry.id   69512a1366a66c7869cecad60b5badc4
#
_cell.length_a   1.000
_cell.length_b   1.000
_cell.length_c   1.000
_cell.angle_alpha   90.00
_cell.angle_beta   90.00
_cell.angle_gamma   90.00
#
_symmetry.space_group_name_H-M   'P 1'
#
loop_
_entity.id
_entity.type
_entity.pdbx_description
1 polymer ?
#
loop_
_entity_poly.entity_id
_entity_poly.type
_entity_poly.pdbx_seq_one_letter_code
_entity_poly.pdbx_strand_id
1 'polypeptide(L)'
;MKPRLVFVHGIGGPRDAAADLDEWLRAVAAGARAAGHSAQVSALTGGWGADARFAYYGDLFRTAGAQGGPAGTAEEQDDELLAALLLEAVDERLADPALDPAEARALHAARTRLAPPGGAQGTGAPARRAVNAVTSLLAVPGLRSVGGWLSARATVGMLGQVARYLNRGETDGTTTLDQRIRARVADCLDPDGPNIVVAHSLGTVVALETLHEQAADVPLFVTLGSPLGIRTAVQPRVRPHPLGTPGTVRRWLNFWDRDDLVAARPLLEGFVRPNADDVVPASRRVDSDGAWVHPAAKYLAQPAVAGPLVEALTTVAER
;
A
#
# COMPACT_ATOMS: atom_id res chain seq x y z
N MET A 1 -13.91 -17.48 19.80
CA MET A 1 -12.45 -17.56 19.58
C MET A 1 -11.91 -16.14 19.39
N LYS A 2 -10.70 -15.81 19.88
CA LYS A 2 -10.14 -14.46 19.73
C LYS A 2 -9.72 -14.23 18.27
N PRO A 3 -10.27 -13.23 17.56
CA PRO A 3 -9.92 -12.99 16.16
C PRO A 3 -8.48 -12.47 16.04
N ARG A 4 -7.81 -12.79 14.94
CA ARG A 4 -6.54 -12.21 14.58
C ARG A 4 -6.74 -10.92 13.78
N LEU A 5 -6.02 -9.85 14.15
CA LEU A 5 -5.95 -8.60 13.42
C LEU A 5 -4.55 -8.47 12.81
N VAL A 6 -4.44 -8.63 11.51
CA VAL A 6 -3.16 -8.60 10.80
C VAL A 6 -3.01 -7.28 10.07
N PHE A 7 -1.98 -6.52 10.43
CA PHE A 7 -1.57 -5.32 9.72
C PHE A 7 -0.44 -5.63 8.75
N VAL A 8 -0.59 -5.21 7.50
CA VAL A 8 0.39 -5.39 6.43
C VAL A 8 0.84 -4.01 5.96
N HIS A 9 2.09 -3.66 6.30
CA HIS A 9 2.61 -2.32 5.97
C HIS A 9 2.95 -2.19 4.47
N GLY A 10 3.14 -0.97 4.01
CA GLY A 10 3.60 -0.65 2.66
C GLY A 10 5.11 -0.64 2.53
N ILE A 11 5.60 0.34 1.76
CA ILE A 11 7.03 0.62 1.58
C ILE A 11 7.60 1.31 2.82
N GLY A 12 8.90 1.20 3.04
CA GLY A 12 9.60 1.92 4.10
C GLY A 12 10.97 1.33 4.45
N GLY A 13 11.76 2.12 5.18
CA GLY A 13 13.07 1.72 5.70
C GLY A 13 12.97 0.80 6.92
N PRO A 14 14.10 0.60 7.61
CA PRO A 14 14.11 -0.16 8.86
C PRO A 14 13.09 0.44 9.84
N ARG A 15 12.22 -0.43 10.36
CA ARG A 15 11.15 -0.08 11.30
C ARG A 15 11.27 -0.92 12.56
N ASP A 16 10.80 -0.36 13.65
CA ASP A 16 10.47 -1.14 14.83
C ASP A 16 9.03 -1.64 14.67
N ALA A 17 8.87 -2.92 14.36
CA ALA A 17 7.57 -3.54 14.13
C ALA A 17 6.62 -3.42 15.33
N ALA A 18 7.15 -3.40 16.56
CA ALA A 18 6.35 -3.24 17.77
C ALA A 18 5.85 -1.80 17.91
N ALA A 19 6.71 -0.81 17.63
CA ALA A 19 6.33 0.60 17.64
C ALA A 19 5.30 0.94 16.55
N ASP A 20 5.48 0.40 15.34
CA ASP A 20 4.52 0.56 14.24
C ASP A 20 3.16 -0.08 14.56
N LEU A 21 3.16 -1.30 15.14
CA LEU A 21 1.93 -1.94 15.60
C LEU A 21 1.19 -1.07 16.62
N ASP A 22 1.90 -0.53 17.57
CA ASP A 22 1.33 0.33 18.62
C ASP A 22 0.79 1.65 18.03
N GLU A 23 1.50 2.25 17.06
CA GLU A 23 1.03 3.43 16.33
C GLU A 23 -0.29 3.14 15.59
N TRP A 24 -0.36 2.02 14.85
CA TRP A 24 -1.54 1.67 14.08
C TRP A 24 -2.72 1.34 14.98
N LEU A 25 -2.51 0.62 16.09
CA LEU A 25 -3.55 0.35 17.08
C LEU A 25 -4.08 1.65 17.72
N ARG A 26 -3.19 2.61 18.04
CA ARG A 26 -3.60 3.92 18.55
C ARG A 26 -4.43 4.70 17.52
N ALA A 27 -4.06 4.63 16.23
CA ALA A 27 -4.80 5.28 15.15
C ALA A 27 -6.21 4.66 15.01
N VAL A 28 -6.32 3.32 14.99
CA VAL A 28 -7.61 2.62 14.98
C VAL A 28 -8.45 3.01 16.20
N ALA A 29 -7.83 3.06 17.39
CA ALA A 29 -8.54 3.44 18.61
C ALA A 29 -9.07 4.87 18.56
N ALA A 30 -8.34 5.81 17.96
CA ALA A 30 -8.79 7.20 17.77
C ALA A 30 -9.99 7.25 16.81
N GLY A 31 -9.91 6.60 15.66
CA GLY A 31 -10.99 6.52 14.68
C GLY A 31 -12.23 5.79 15.24
N ALA A 32 -12.03 4.71 16.00
CA ALA A 32 -13.11 3.96 16.64
C ALA A 32 -13.87 4.81 17.68
N ARG A 33 -13.16 5.60 18.49
CA ARG A 33 -13.82 6.55 19.40
C ARG A 33 -14.66 7.57 18.64
N ALA A 34 -14.10 8.12 17.55
CA ALA A 34 -14.81 9.07 16.71
C ALA A 34 -16.03 8.44 15.99
N ALA A 35 -15.98 7.12 15.72
CA ALA A 35 -17.09 6.34 15.18
C ALA A 35 -18.15 5.92 16.24
N GLY A 36 -17.95 6.25 17.53
CA GLY A 36 -18.86 5.89 18.60
C GLY A 36 -18.58 4.55 19.29
N HIS A 37 -17.48 3.87 18.99
CA HIS A 37 -17.11 2.56 19.54
C HIS A 37 -16.16 2.65 20.75
N SER A 38 -16.31 3.66 21.61
CA SER A 38 -15.41 3.90 22.74
C SER A 38 -15.32 2.72 23.73
N ALA A 39 -16.39 1.96 23.89
CA ALA A 39 -16.43 0.81 24.80
C ALA A 39 -15.49 -0.33 24.33
N GLN A 40 -15.34 -0.51 23.03
CA GLN A 40 -14.52 -1.59 22.42
C GLN A 40 -13.03 -1.23 22.35
N VAL A 41 -12.69 0.05 22.45
CA VAL A 41 -11.30 0.52 22.29
C VAL A 41 -10.38 -0.06 23.36
N SER A 42 -10.80 -0.16 24.61
CA SER A 42 -9.99 -0.71 25.69
C SER A 42 -9.65 -2.20 25.44
N ALA A 43 -10.60 -2.97 24.90
CA ALA A 43 -10.38 -4.37 24.54
C ALA A 43 -9.37 -4.48 23.38
N LEU A 44 -9.44 -3.59 22.39
CA LEU A 44 -8.52 -3.57 21.25
C LEU A 44 -7.09 -3.21 21.68
N THR A 45 -6.92 -2.08 22.38
CA THR A 45 -5.60 -1.56 22.79
C THR A 45 -4.96 -2.37 23.90
N GLY A 46 -5.75 -3.02 24.73
CA GLY A 46 -5.28 -3.95 25.77
C GLY A 46 -4.88 -5.34 25.23
N GLY A 47 -5.07 -5.58 23.94
CA GLY A 47 -4.70 -6.83 23.28
C GLY A 47 -5.59 -8.04 23.64
N TRP A 48 -6.73 -7.85 24.31
CA TRP A 48 -7.66 -8.93 24.69
C TRP A 48 -8.87 -9.03 23.75
N GLY A 49 -9.18 -7.96 22.98
CA GLY A 49 -10.21 -7.99 21.96
C GLY A 49 -9.78 -8.65 20.64
N ALA A 50 -8.47 -8.63 20.33
CA ALA A 50 -7.88 -9.25 19.15
C ALA A 50 -6.43 -9.68 19.43
N ASP A 51 -5.94 -10.70 18.70
CA ASP A 51 -4.50 -10.99 18.60
C ASP A 51 -3.93 -10.17 17.43
N ALA A 52 -3.38 -8.99 17.74
CA ALA A 52 -2.85 -8.08 16.74
C ALA A 52 -1.44 -8.48 16.32
N ARG A 53 -1.20 -8.54 15.00
CA ARG A 53 0.08 -8.86 14.36
C ARG A 53 0.45 -7.80 13.34
N PHE A 54 1.74 -7.52 13.22
CA PHE A 54 2.29 -6.63 12.21
C PHE A 54 3.24 -7.41 11.30
N ALA A 55 2.83 -7.61 10.06
CA ALA A 55 3.61 -8.34 9.07
C ALA A 55 4.76 -7.45 8.57
N TYR A 56 5.91 -7.55 9.23
CA TYR A 56 7.10 -6.78 8.88
C TYR A 56 7.98 -7.53 7.89
N TYR A 57 8.30 -6.89 6.79
CA TYR A 57 9.17 -7.42 5.72
C TYR A 57 10.15 -6.38 5.15
N GLY A 58 10.23 -5.18 5.75
CA GLY A 58 11.11 -4.10 5.28
C GLY A 58 12.60 -4.44 5.32
N ASP A 59 13.00 -5.39 6.19
CA ASP A 59 14.35 -5.92 6.29
C ASP A 59 14.78 -6.69 5.02
N LEU A 60 13.85 -7.33 4.33
CA LEU A 60 14.11 -8.13 3.13
C LEU A 60 14.57 -7.28 1.94
N PHE A 61 14.26 -5.99 1.93
CA PHE A 61 14.72 -5.06 0.91
C PHE A 61 16.17 -4.58 1.11
N ARG A 62 16.81 -4.91 2.24
CA ARG A 62 18.17 -4.41 2.58
C ARG A 62 19.30 -5.25 2.01
N THR A 63 19.05 -6.49 1.62
CA THR A 63 20.10 -7.47 1.29
C THR A 63 20.66 -7.37 -0.14
N ALA A 64 20.05 -6.62 -1.04
CA ALA A 64 20.45 -6.57 -2.45
C ALA A 64 21.67 -5.69 -2.77
N GLY A 65 22.22 -4.96 -1.81
CA GLY A 65 23.37 -4.06 -2.04
C GLY A 65 24.76 -4.66 -1.82
N ALA A 66 24.89 -5.93 -1.44
CA ALA A 66 26.15 -6.47 -0.92
C ALA A 66 26.79 -7.60 -1.74
N GLN A 67 26.19 -8.09 -2.83
CA GLN A 67 26.80 -9.17 -3.62
C GLN A 67 26.78 -8.85 -5.12
N GLY A 68 28.01 -8.63 -5.67
CA GLY A 68 28.31 -8.27 -7.04
C GLY A 68 27.86 -9.33 -8.07
N GLY A 69 26.64 -9.19 -8.54
CA GLY A 69 26.17 -9.75 -9.80
C GLY A 69 26.24 -8.67 -10.90
N PRO A 70 26.02 -8.99 -12.18
CA PRO A 70 25.93 -7.99 -13.24
C PRO A 70 24.72 -7.08 -12.99
N ALA A 71 24.96 -5.98 -12.31
CA ALA A 71 23.97 -5.07 -11.72
C ALA A 71 23.15 -4.24 -12.74
N GLY A 72 23.41 -4.35 -14.05
CA GLY A 72 22.86 -3.41 -15.03
C GLY A 72 21.39 -3.61 -15.37
N THR A 73 20.93 -4.84 -15.56
CA THR A 73 19.61 -5.08 -16.18
C THR A 73 18.45 -5.09 -15.20
N ALA A 74 18.62 -5.59 -13.98
CA ALA A 74 17.54 -5.66 -12.99
C ALA A 74 17.26 -4.26 -12.37
N GLU A 75 18.31 -3.53 -12.03
CA GLU A 75 18.18 -2.14 -11.54
C GLU A 75 17.56 -1.21 -12.59
N GLU A 76 17.92 -1.37 -13.86
CA GLU A 76 17.31 -0.59 -14.96
C GLU A 76 15.83 -0.90 -15.12
N GLN A 77 15.41 -2.17 -14.99
CA GLN A 77 14.00 -2.56 -15.05
C GLN A 77 13.20 -2.02 -13.87
N ASP A 78 13.78 -2.01 -12.67
CA ASP A 78 13.16 -1.42 -11.48
C ASP A 78 12.98 0.10 -11.62
N ASP A 79 13.98 0.78 -12.15
CA ASP A 79 13.95 2.22 -12.42
C ASP A 79 12.92 2.60 -13.50
N GLU A 80 12.81 1.80 -14.56
CA GLU A 80 11.81 1.99 -15.63
C GLU A 80 10.39 1.79 -15.08
N LEU A 81 10.19 0.73 -14.29
CA LEU A 81 8.89 0.47 -13.68
C LEU A 81 8.51 1.58 -12.69
N LEU A 82 9.46 2.07 -11.89
CA LEU A 82 9.25 3.18 -11.00
C LEU A 82 8.84 4.46 -11.76
N ALA A 83 9.51 4.77 -12.87
CA ALA A 83 9.17 5.92 -13.69
C ALA A 83 7.76 5.79 -14.30
N ALA A 84 7.39 4.58 -14.73
CA ALA A 84 6.05 4.28 -15.24
C ALA A 84 4.96 4.41 -14.16
N LEU A 85 5.24 3.92 -12.93
CA LEU A 85 4.35 4.08 -11.77
C LEU A 85 4.05 5.56 -11.48
N LEU A 86 5.10 6.35 -11.39
CA LEU A 86 4.98 7.79 -11.13
C LEU A 86 4.26 8.53 -12.26
N LEU A 87 4.56 8.16 -13.50
CA LEU A 87 3.92 8.80 -14.67
C LEU A 87 2.42 8.54 -14.69
N GLU A 88 1.99 7.29 -14.48
CA GLU A 88 0.57 6.92 -14.46
C GLU A 88 -0.16 7.59 -13.29
N ALA A 89 0.44 7.64 -12.09
CA ALA A 89 -0.13 8.34 -10.95
C ALA A 89 -0.32 9.85 -11.21
N VAL A 90 0.67 10.48 -11.85
CA VAL A 90 0.60 11.90 -12.25
C VAL A 90 -0.48 12.13 -13.30
N ASP A 91 -0.57 11.26 -14.31
CA ASP A 91 -1.58 11.38 -15.38
C ASP A 91 -3.01 11.21 -14.84
N GLU A 92 -3.23 10.27 -13.93
CA GLU A 92 -4.55 10.09 -13.29
C GLU A 92 -4.90 11.30 -12.40
N ARG A 93 -3.94 11.88 -11.69
CA ARG A 93 -4.20 13.09 -10.90
C ARG A 93 -4.48 14.31 -11.78
N LEU A 94 -3.80 14.44 -12.91
CA LEU A 94 -4.06 15.51 -13.91
C LEU A 94 -5.44 15.41 -14.56
N ALA A 95 -6.05 14.22 -14.55
CA ALA A 95 -7.40 14.02 -15.06
C ALA A 95 -8.51 14.52 -14.11
N ASP A 96 -8.17 14.89 -12.87
CA ASP A 96 -9.13 15.42 -11.88
C ASP A 96 -9.61 16.83 -12.30
N PRO A 97 -10.91 17.03 -12.60
CA PRO A 97 -11.42 18.33 -13.04
C PRO A 97 -11.40 19.41 -11.94
N ALA A 98 -11.23 19.03 -10.69
CA ALA A 98 -11.19 19.94 -9.54
C ALA A 98 -9.75 20.18 -9.01
N LEU A 99 -8.76 19.95 -9.88
CA LEU A 99 -7.35 20.15 -9.55
C LEU A 99 -7.02 21.64 -9.40
N ASP A 100 -6.29 21.97 -8.33
CA ASP A 100 -5.79 23.35 -8.13
C ASP A 100 -4.79 23.74 -9.24
N PRO A 101 -4.86 24.97 -9.78
CA PRO A 101 -3.97 25.41 -10.85
C PRO A 101 -2.47 25.38 -10.51
N ALA A 102 -2.09 25.58 -9.25
CA ALA A 102 -0.70 25.50 -8.82
C ALA A 102 -0.21 24.04 -8.76
N GLU A 103 -1.06 23.15 -8.27
CA GLU A 103 -0.83 21.71 -8.29
C GLU A 103 -0.74 21.19 -9.72
N ALA A 104 -1.66 21.59 -10.61
CA ALA A 104 -1.65 21.21 -12.02
C ALA A 104 -0.32 21.56 -12.70
N ARG A 105 0.20 22.78 -12.47
CA ARG A 105 1.52 23.19 -13.02
C ARG A 105 2.66 22.28 -12.56
N ALA A 106 2.68 21.91 -11.28
CA ALA A 106 3.72 21.04 -10.75
C ALA A 106 3.61 19.61 -11.29
N LEU A 107 2.39 19.09 -11.41
CA LEU A 107 2.15 17.79 -12.01
C LEU A 107 2.55 17.76 -13.49
N HIS A 108 2.25 18.80 -14.26
CA HIS A 108 2.72 18.92 -15.64
C HIS A 108 4.25 18.98 -15.73
N ALA A 109 4.92 19.70 -14.82
CA ALA A 109 6.38 19.73 -14.75
C ALA A 109 6.97 18.35 -14.38
N ALA A 110 6.36 17.62 -13.45
CA ALA A 110 6.76 16.27 -13.10
C ALA A 110 6.54 15.30 -14.27
N ARG A 111 5.40 15.37 -14.94
CA ARG A 111 5.09 14.59 -16.14
C ARG A 111 6.13 14.77 -17.24
N THR A 112 6.49 16.02 -17.54
CA THR A 112 7.51 16.34 -18.56
C THR A 112 8.87 15.72 -18.22
N ARG A 113 9.22 15.64 -16.92
CA ARG A 113 10.48 15.04 -16.46
C ARG A 113 10.46 13.51 -16.47
N LEU A 114 9.29 12.89 -16.27
CA LEU A 114 9.11 11.45 -16.33
C LEU A 114 9.04 10.94 -17.77
N ALA A 115 8.46 11.73 -18.70
CA ALA A 115 8.34 11.35 -20.09
C ALA A 115 9.75 11.11 -20.71
N PRO A 116 9.92 10.03 -21.49
CA PRO A 116 11.21 9.76 -22.13
C PRO A 116 11.55 10.89 -23.11
N PRO A 117 12.74 11.51 -22.99
CA PRO A 117 13.20 12.42 -24.02
C PRO A 117 13.47 11.63 -25.29
N GLY A 118 13.01 12.12 -26.43
CA GLY A 118 13.36 11.54 -27.71
C GLY A 118 14.89 11.53 -27.90
N GLY A 119 15.53 10.40 -27.64
CA GLY A 119 16.86 10.13 -28.10
C GLY A 119 18.04 10.06 -27.12
N ALA A 120 17.88 10.16 -25.81
CA ALA A 120 19.03 10.04 -24.88
C ALA A 120 18.82 8.90 -23.85
N GLN A 121 19.36 7.73 -24.11
CA GLN A 121 19.41 6.60 -23.17
C GLN A 121 20.83 6.47 -22.60
N GLY A 122 21.03 6.92 -21.36
CA GLY A 122 22.22 6.57 -20.57
C GLY A 122 21.77 5.76 -19.35
N THR A 123 22.57 4.80 -18.89
CA THR A 123 22.38 4.03 -17.66
C THR A 123 22.02 4.97 -16.49
N GLY A 124 20.97 4.65 -15.71
CA GLY A 124 20.46 5.45 -14.62
C GLY A 124 19.63 6.70 -15.03
N ALA A 125 19.25 6.84 -16.30
CA ALA A 125 18.37 7.92 -16.74
C ALA A 125 16.95 7.84 -16.14
N PRO A 126 16.31 6.67 -16.00
CA PRO A 126 15.00 6.54 -15.37
C PRO A 126 15.00 6.98 -13.89
N ALA A 127 15.98 6.53 -13.09
CA ALA A 127 16.11 6.95 -11.69
C ALA A 127 16.26 8.47 -11.54
N ARG A 128 17.10 9.09 -12.36
CA ARG A 128 17.27 10.54 -12.35
C ARG A 128 15.98 11.27 -12.72
N ARG A 129 15.22 10.74 -13.70
CA ARG A 129 13.90 11.30 -14.08
C ARG A 129 12.92 11.22 -12.91
N ALA A 130 12.85 10.07 -12.23
CA ALA A 130 12.00 9.87 -11.06
C ALA A 130 12.37 10.84 -9.93
N VAL A 131 13.65 10.99 -9.60
CA VAL A 131 14.12 11.95 -8.58
C VAL A 131 13.75 13.38 -8.95
N ASN A 132 13.95 13.78 -10.20
CA ASN A 132 13.62 15.13 -10.65
C ASN A 132 12.12 15.41 -10.67
N ALA A 133 11.30 14.41 -11.00
CA ALA A 133 9.84 14.51 -10.96
C ALA A 133 9.33 14.65 -9.51
N VAL A 134 9.79 13.77 -8.60
CA VAL A 134 9.44 13.87 -7.18
C VAL A 134 9.89 15.21 -6.58
N THR A 135 11.08 15.69 -6.95
CA THR A 135 11.55 17.03 -6.52
C THR A 135 10.59 18.13 -6.97
N SER A 136 10.01 18.01 -8.19
CA SER A 136 9.03 18.99 -8.68
C SER A 136 7.72 18.94 -7.92
N LEU A 137 7.24 17.74 -7.58
CA LEU A 137 6.04 17.56 -6.78
C LEU A 137 6.24 18.10 -5.36
N LEU A 138 7.38 17.84 -4.75
CA LEU A 138 7.73 18.37 -3.43
C LEU A 138 7.94 19.90 -3.41
N ALA A 139 8.05 20.55 -4.56
CA ALA A 139 8.14 22.01 -4.65
C ALA A 139 6.78 22.72 -4.48
N VAL A 140 5.66 22.00 -4.54
CA VAL A 140 4.32 22.55 -4.33
C VAL A 140 4.13 22.90 -2.85
N PRO A 141 3.64 24.12 -2.50
CA PRO A 141 3.50 24.54 -1.11
C PRO A 141 2.65 23.60 -0.24
N GLY A 142 1.59 23.02 -0.76
CA GLY A 142 0.75 22.03 -0.08
C GLY A 142 1.46 20.68 0.16
N LEU A 143 2.28 20.23 -0.77
CA LEU A 143 3.06 19.00 -0.65
C LEU A 143 4.36 19.19 0.16
N ARG A 144 4.83 20.44 0.30
CA ARG A 144 6.02 20.81 1.07
C ARG A 144 5.87 20.70 2.59
N SER A 145 4.68 20.99 3.10
CA SER A 145 4.49 21.20 4.55
C SER A 145 4.61 19.93 5.38
N VAL A 146 4.67 18.76 4.77
CA VAL A 146 4.63 17.47 5.47
C VAL A 146 5.76 16.52 5.05
N GLY A 147 6.32 16.69 3.86
CA GLY A 147 7.43 15.86 3.36
C GLY A 147 8.82 16.44 3.62
N GLY A 148 8.95 17.49 4.42
CA GLY A 148 10.20 18.22 4.66
C GLY A 148 11.36 17.39 5.27
N TRP A 149 11.12 16.13 5.58
CA TRP A 149 12.07 15.22 6.17
C TRP A 149 12.60 14.15 5.20
N LEU A 150 11.88 13.88 4.10
CA LEU A 150 12.32 12.90 3.12
C LEU A 150 12.88 13.62 1.90
N SER A 151 14.15 13.39 1.60
CA SER A 151 14.72 13.83 0.32
C SER A 151 13.99 13.09 -0.84
N ALA A 152 13.95 13.73 -2.03
CA ALA A 152 13.40 13.08 -3.22
C ALA A 152 14.05 11.70 -3.47
N ARG A 153 15.32 11.52 -3.15
CA ARG A 153 16.03 10.24 -3.22
C ARG A 153 15.47 9.20 -2.26
N ALA A 154 15.13 9.57 -1.03
CA ALA A 154 14.54 8.65 -0.06
C ALA A 154 13.15 8.22 -0.50
N THR A 155 12.33 9.14 -1.04
CA THR A 155 11.02 8.84 -1.59
C THR A 155 11.12 7.88 -2.79
N VAL A 156 12.04 8.14 -3.72
CA VAL A 156 12.30 7.27 -4.88
C VAL A 156 12.80 5.90 -4.42
N GLY A 157 13.69 5.83 -3.45
CA GLY A 157 14.17 4.56 -2.90
C GLY A 157 13.06 3.74 -2.22
N MET A 158 12.12 4.41 -1.55
CA MET A 158 10.94 3.73 -0.99
C MET A 158 10.01 3.21 -2.09
N LEU A 159 9.68 4.03 -3.08
CA LEU A 159 8.86 3.61 -4.23
C LEU A 159 9.52 2.53 -5.08
N GLY A 160 10.86 2.49 -5.14
CA GLY A 160 11.63 1.43 -5.77
C GLY A 160 11.36 0.04 -5.16
N GLN A 161 10.95 -0.03 -3.89
CA GLN A 161 10.54 -1.31 -3.27
C GLN A 161 9.32 -1.92 -3.96
N VAL A 162 8.39 -1.08 -4.47
CA VAL A 162 7.25 -1.54 -5.26
C VAL A 162 7.72 -2.21 -6.55
N ALA A 163 8.63 -1.57 -7.27
CA ALA A 163 9.19 -2.11 -8.50
C ALA A 163 9.93 -3.44 -8.25
N ARG A 164 10.78 -3.51 -7.23
CA ARG A 164 11.52 -4.72 -6.84
C ARG A 164 10.58 -5.88 -6.47
N TYR A 165 9.51 -5.60 -5.73
CA TYR A 165 8.49 -6.62 -5.43
C TYR A 165 7.80 -7.13 -6.70
N LEU A 166 7.35 -6.22 -7.57
CA LEU A 166 6.57 -6.54 -8.76
C LEU A 166 7.40 -7.21 -9.87
N ASN A 167 8.67 -6.86 -10.01
CA ASN A 167 9.55 -7.45 -11.02
C ASN A 167 9.99 -8.89 -10.67
N ARG A 168 9.94 -9.28 -9.39
CA ARG A 168 10.24 -10.65 -8.92
C ARG A 168 11.63 -11.16 -9.34
N GLY A 169 12.56 -10.24 -9.65
CA GLY A 169 13.89 -10.57 -10.19
C GLY A 169 14.91 -10.99 -9.14
N GLU A 170 14.68 -10.63 -7.88
CA GLU A 170 15.63 -10.89 -6.80
C GLU A 170 15.40 -12.26 -6.18
N THR A 171 16.45 -13.08 -6.12
CA THR A 171 16.41 -14.42 -5.53
C THR A 171 17.40 -14.56 -4.39
N ASP A 172 17.06 -15.41 -3.42
CA ASP A 172 17.94 -15.90 -2.37
C ASP A 172 17.82 -17.43 -2.37
N GLY A 173 18.84 -18.10 -2.92
CA GLY A 173 18.73 -19.50 -3.29
C GLY A 173 17.65 -19.72 -4.35
N THR A 174 16.64 -20.52 -4.02
CA THR A 174 15.52 -20.85 -4.91
C THR A 174 14.29 -19.97 -4.69
N THR A 175 14.30 -19.07 -3.70
CA THR A 175 13.13 -18.29 -3.28
C THR A 175 13.27 -16.85 -3.74
N THR A 176 12.24 -16.31 -4.38
CA THR A 176 12.20 -14.92 -4.84
C THR A 176 11.85 -13.95 -3.70
N LEU A 177 12.21 -12.66 -3.85
CA LEU A 177 11.92 -11.62 -2.86
C LEU A 177 10.42 -11.55 -2.54
N ASP A 178 9.57 -11.56 -3.55
CA ASP A 178 8.10 -11.52 -3.39
C ASP A 178 7.58 -12.74 -2.62
N GLN A 179 8.11 -13.94 -2.87
CA GLN A 179 7.76 -15.15 -2.12
C GLN A 179 8.13 -15.04 -0.64
N ARG A 180 9.34 -14.53 -0.34
CA ARG A 180 9.78 -14.30 1.05
C ARG A 180 8.92 -13.28 1.76
N ILE A 181 8.53 -12.21 1.05
CA ILE A 181 7.64 -11.18 1.61
C ILE A 181 6.25 -11.76 1.89
N ARG A 182 5.66 -12.52 0.96
CA ARG A 182 4.37 -13.18 1.17
C ARG A 182 4.40 -14.19 2.32
N ALA A 183 5.50 -14.94 2.46
CA ALA A 183 5.68 -15.85 3.59
C ALA A 183 5.60 -15.11 4.95
N ARG A 184 6.22 -13.92 5.08
CA ARG A 184 6.11 -13.10 6.31
C ARG A 184 4.67 -12.68 6.61
N VAL A 185 3.85 -12.42 5.58
CA VAL A 185 2.42 -12.11 5.77
C VAL A 185 1.65 -13.38 6.13
N ALA A 186 1.91 -14.50 5.46
CA ALA A 186 1.28 -15.78 5.75
C ALA A 186 1.55 -16.25 7.19
N ASP A 187 2.78 -16.07 7.71
CA ASP A 187 3.16 -16.38 9.08
C ASP A 187 2.37 -15.58 10.14
N CYS A 188 1.80 -14.44 9.75
CA CYS A 188 0.95 -13.63 10.63
C CYS A 188 -0.51 -14.07 10.63
N LEU A 189 -0.96 -14.84 9.64
CA LEU A 189 -2.32 -15.36 9.59
C LEU A 189 -2.54 -16.50 10.60
N ASP A 190 -3.75 -16.62 11.10
CA ASP A 190 -4.20 -17.78 11.84
C ASP A 190 -4.80 -18.80 10.87
N PRO A 191 -4.23 -19.97 10.67
CA PRO A 191 -4.76 -20.96 9.74
C PRO A 191 -6.12 -21.54 10.18
N ASP A 192 -6.39 -21.55 11.48
CA ASP A 192 -7.55 -22.19 12.09
C ASP A 192 -8.60 -21.18 12.59
N GLY A 193 -8.27 -19.89 12.57
CA GLY A 193 -9.10 -18.83 13.12
C GLY A 193 -9.45 -17.72 12.12
N PRO A 194 -10.41 -16.87 12.49
CA PRO A 194 -10.79 -15.74 11.66
C PRO A 194 -9.72 -14.63 11.68
N ASN A 195 -9.38 -14.15 10.49
CA ASN A 195 -8.41 -13.09 10.27
C ASN A 195 -9.08 -11.82 9.76
N ILE A 196 -8.88 -10.69 10.41
CA ILE A 196 -9.18 -9.37 9.85
C ILE A 196 -7.86 -8.81 9.34
N VAL A 197 -7.75 -8.61 8.03
CA VAL A 197 -6.52 -8.17 7.37
C VAL A 197 -6.65 -6.72 6.96
N VAL A 198 -5.71 -5.89 7.40
CA VAL A 198 -5.63 -4.46 7.08
C VAL A 198 -4.30 -4.19 6.40
N ALA A 199 -4.34 -3.83 5.13
CA ALA A 199 -3.15 -3.64 4.31
C ALA A 199 -3.06 -2.20 3.80
N HIS A 200 -1.84 -1.66 3.71
CA HIS A 200 -1.58 -0.30 3.30
C HIS A 200 -0.57 -0.25 2.14
N SER A 201 -0.82 0.60 1.13
CA SER A 201 0.12 0.87 0.04
C SER A 201 0.56 -0.43 -0.67
N LEU A 202 1.87 -0.67 -0.87
CA LEU A 202 2.40 -1.95 -1.39
C LEU A 202 1.86 -3.16 -0.62
N GLY A 203 1.65 -3.04 0.69
CA GLY A 203 1.08 -4.11 1.50
C GLY A 203 -0.27 -4.61 1.00
N THR A 204 -1.05 -3.78 0.27
CA THR A 204 -2.33 -4.21 -0.32
C THR A 204 -2.13 -5.21 -1.45
N VAL A 205 -1.07 -5.05 -2.25
CA VAL A 205 -0.66 -6.00 -3.29
C VAL A 205 -0.17 -7.28 -2.66
N VAL A 206 0.73 -7.16 -1.67
CA VAL A 206 1.30 -8.32 -0.95
C VAL A 206 0.20 -9.13 -0.28
N ALA A 207 -0.71 -8.47 0.46
CA ALA A 207 -1.82 -9.13 1.14
C ALA A 207 -2.77 -9.81 0.15
N LEU A 208 -3.13 -9.14 -0.94
CA LEU A 208 -3.99 -9.70 -1.98
C LEU A 208 -3.40 -11.00 -2.54
N GLU A 209 -2.12 -10.98 -2.94
CA GLU A 209 -1.44 -12.16 -3.47
C GLU A 209 -1.32 -13.28 -2.40
N THR A 210 -1.01 -12.92 -1.16
CA THR A 210 -0.94 -13.89 -0.05
C THR A 210 -2.28 -14.56 0.18
N LEU A 211 -3.38 -13.80 0.22
CA LEU A 211 -4.72 -14.33 0.48
C LEU A 211 -5.25 -15.22 -0.66
N HIS A 212 -4.72 -15.09 -1.88
CA HIS A 212 -4.98 -16.04 -2.95
C HIS A 212 -4.26 -17.38 -2.79
N GLU A 213 -3.14 -17.39 -2.05
CA GLU A 213 -2.33 -18.58 -1.80
C GLU A 213 -2.69 -19.30 -0.48
N GLN A 214 -3.39 -18.61 0.42
CA GLN A 214 -3.72 -19.13 1.75
C GLN A 214 -5.21 -19.47 1.88
N ALA A 215 -5.51 -20.56 2.58
CA ALA A 215 -6.88 -20.99 2.87
C ALA A 215 -7.45 -20.38 4.18
N ALA A 216 -6.82 -19.32 4.71
CA ALA A 216 -7.22 -18.69 5.96
C ALA A 216 -8.59 -18.00 5.84
N ASP A 217 -9.46 -18.16 6.85
CA ASP A 217 -10.76 -17.46 6.92
C ASP A 217 -10.56 -15.95 7.11
N VAL A 218 -11.11 -15.14 6.18
CA VAL A 218 -10.95 -13.67 6.18
C VAL A 218 -12.32 -12.99 6.13
N PRO A 219 -12.98 -12.82 7.31
CA PRO A 219 -14.24 -12.10 7.41
C PRO A 219 -14.20 -10.68 6.86
N LEU A 220 -13.05 -9.98 7.00
CA LEU A 220 -12.86 -8.63 6.49
C LEU A 220 -11.44 -8.43 5.98
N PHE A 221 -11.32 -7.98 4.73
CA PHE A 221 -10.11 -7.44 4.13
C PHE A 221 -10.26 -5.93 3.93
N VAL A 222 -9.30 -5.15 4.40
CA VAL A 222 -9.27 -3.68 4.28
C VAL A 222 -8.01 -3.27 3.55
N THR A 223 -8.18 -2.49 2.48
CA THR A 223 -7.07 -1.89 1.74
C THR A 223 -7.09 -0.37 1.87
N LEU A 224 -5.93 0.22 2.14
CA LEU A 224 -5.72 1.64 2.40
C LEU A 224 -4.70 2.21 1.44
N GLY A 225 -5.03 3.27 0.70
CA GLY A 225 -4.10 3.92 -0.23
C GLY A 225 -3.46 2.94 -1.23
N SER A 226 -4.28 2.09 -1.85
CA SER A 226 -3.85 0.96 -2.65
C SER A 226 -3.39 1.35 -4.06
N PRO A 227 -2.21 0.87 -4.55
CA PRO A 227 -1.76 1.06 -5.92
C PRO A 227 -2.40 0.10 -6.94
N LEU A 228 -3.32 -0.78 -6.52
CA LEU A 228 -3.97 -1.77 -7.40
C LEU A 228 -4.70 -1.16 -8.59
N GLY A 229 -5.05 0.13 -8.52
CA GLY A 229 -5.67 0.87 -9.62
C GLY A 229 -4.71 1.25 -10.76
N ILE A 230 -3.40 1.15 -10.58
CA ILE A 230 -2.38 1.51 -11.58
C ILE A 230 -2.35 0.43 -12.66
N ARG A 231 -2.85 0.77 -13.87
CA ARG A 231 -3.14 -0.18 -14.95
C ARG A 231 -1.93 -0.74 -15.65
N THR A 232 -0.92 0.09 -15.91
CA THR A 232 0.19 -0.28 -16.78
C THR A 232 1.36 -0.85 -15.98
N ALA A 233 1.59 -0.33 -14.79
CA ALA A 233 2.72 -0.69 -13.97
C ALA A 233 2.40 -1.77 -12.92
N VAL A 234 1.22 -1.75 -12.28
CA VAL A 234 0.87 -2.66 -11.18
C VAL A 234 0.01 -3.82 -11.66
N GLN A 235 -1.16 -3.56 -12.25
CA GLN A 235 -2.14 -4.60 -12.56
C GLN A 235 -1.58 -5.79 -13.36
N PRO A 236 -0.76 -5.61 -14.42
CA PRO A 236 -0.25 -6.74 -15.20
C PRO A 236 0.71 -7.65 -14.42
N ARG A 237 1.24 -7.16 -13.29
CA ARG A 237 2.25 -7.85 -12.48
C ARG A 237 1.69 -8.49 -11.22
N VAL A 238 0.48 -8.11 -10.80
CA VAL A 238 -0.19 -8.71 -9.64
C VAL A 238 -0.73 -10.10 -9.98
N ARG A 239 -0.65 -11.02 -9.05
CA ARG A 239 -1.11 -12.42 -9.19
C ARG A 239 -2.22 -12.75 -8.20
N PRO A 240 -3.24 -13.56 -8.61
CA PRO A 240 -3.45 -14.04 -9.98
C PRO A 240 -3.88 -12.90 -10.92
N HIS A 241 -3.65 -13.12 -12.22
CA HIS A 241 -4.14 -12.21 -13.23
C HIS A 241 -5.21 -12.92 -14.10
N PRO A 242 -6.36 -12.30 -14.38
CA PRO A 242 -6.81 -10.96 -13.96
C PRO A 242 -7.11 -10.86 -12.47
N LEU A 243 -7.05 -9.62 -11.95
CA LEU A 243 -7.32 -9.34 -10.55
C LEU A 243 -8.70 -9.85 -10.12
N GLY A 244 -8.75 -10.52 -8.98
CA GLY A 244 -9.98 -11.03 -8.38
C GLY A 244 -9.96 -10.93 -6.85
N THR A 245 -11.11 -11.05 -6.25
CA THR A 245 -11.26 -11.17 -4.80
C THR A 245 -10.82 -12.58 -4.37
N PRO A 246 -9.95 -12.72 -3.35
CA PRO A 246 -9.57 -14.04 -2.83
C PRO A 246 -10.79 -14.82 -2.33
N GLY A 247 -10.80 -16.15 -2.56
CA GLY A 247 -11.97 -17.00 -2.29
C GLY A 247 -12.40 -17.04 -0.84
N THR A 248 -11.50 -16.79 0.11
CA THR A 248 -11.78 -16.80 1.54
C THR A 248 -12.21 -15.45 2.11
N VAL A 249 -12.14 -14.37 1.32
CA VAL A 249 -12.56 -13.04 1.73
C VAL A 249 -14.08 -12.92 1.65
N ARG A 250 -14.71 -12.60 2.78
CA ARG A 250 -16.19 -12.43 2.85
C ARG A 250 -16.63 -10.99 2.68
N ARG A 251 -15.77 -10.02 2.95
CA ARG A 251 -16.00 -8.59 2.75
C ARG A 251 -14.69 -7.90 2.45
N TRP A 252 -14.65 -7.06 1.41
CA TRP A 252 -13.49 -6.25 1.06
C TRP A 252 -13.87 -4.78 1.06
N LEU A 253 -13.24 -3.97 1.91
CA LEU A 253 -13.36 -2.51 1.94
C LEU A 253 -12.07 -1.90 1.43
N ASN A 254 -12.18 -0.98 0.48
CA ASN A 254 -11.05 -0.23 -0.05
C ASN A 254 -11.22 1.25 0.28
N PHE A 255 -10.27 1.82 0.99
CA PHE A 255 -10.30 3.24 1.34
C PHE A 255 -9.19 4.02 0.64
N TRP A 256 -9.56 5.16 0.11
CA TRP A 256 -8.68 6.03 -0.63
C TRP A 256 -8.90 7.50 -0.28
N ASP A 257 -7.83 8.28 -0.33
CA ASP A 257 -7.90 9.74 -0.19
C ASP A 257 -7.63 10.37 -1.56
N ARG A 258 -8.34 11.47 -1.86
CA ARG A 258 -8.21 12.16 -3.16
C ARG A 258 -6.80 12.67 -3.39
N ASP A 259 -6.11 13.08 -2.33
CA ASP A 259 -4.79 13.68 -2.39
C ASP A 259 -3.67 12.65 -2.27
N ASP A 260 -4.02 11.35 -2.20
CA ASP A 260 -3.09 10.24 -2.22
C ASP A 260 -2.76 9.81 -3.67
N LEU A 261 -1.60 10.26 -4.16
CA LEU A 261 -1.12 9.92 -5.51
C LEU A 261 -0.91 8.41 -5.73
N VAL A 262 -0.70 7.64 -4.66
CA VAL A 262 -0.52 6.18 -4.76
C VAL A 262 -1.84 5.49 -5.05
N ALA A 263 -2.95 6.05 -4.56
CA ALA A 263 -4.30 5.51 -4.76
C ALA A 263 -4.90 5.89 -6.12
N ALA A 264 -4.11 5.86 -7.19
CA ALA A 264 -4.58 6.13 -8.55
C ALA A 264 -5.70 5.16 -8.95
N ARG A 265 -6.78 5.67 -9.58
CA ARG A 265 -7.98 4.91 -9.97
C ARG A 265 -8.55 4.07 -8.83
N PRO A 266 -9.07 4.72 -7.80
CA PRO A 266 -9.35 4.06 -6.51
C PRO A 266 -10.61 3.17 -6.52
N LEU A 267 -11.45 3.19 -7.56
CA LEU A 267 -12.69 2.42 -7.65
C LEU A 267 -12.37 0.98 -8.12
N LEU A 268 -11.88 0.16 -7.19
CA LEU A 268 -11.39 -1.19 -7.48
C LEU A 268 -12.50 -2.12 -8.00
N GLU A 269 -13.75 -1.94 -7.58
CA GLU A 269 -14.94 -2.68 -8.03
C GLU A 269 -15.15 -2.60 -9.54
N GLY A 270 -14.58 -1.60 -10.21
CA GLY A 270 -14.68 -1.44 -11.66
C GLY A 270 -13.82 -2.43 -12.47
N PHE A 271 -12.87 -3.15 -11.83
CA PHE A 271 -11.96 -4.04 -12.56
C PHE A 271 -11.52 -5.29 -11.77
N VAL A 272 -11.80 -5.39 -10.48
CA VAL A 272 -11.56 -6.60 -9.69
C VAL A 272 -12.75 -7.54 -9.85
N ARG A 273 -12.47 -8.79 -10.22
CA ARG A 273 -13.51 -9.81 -10.38
C ARG A 273 -14.05 -10.29 -9.03
N PRO A 274 -15.36 -10.62 -8.95
CA PRO A 274 -15.92 -11.22 -7.75
C PRO A 274 -15.29 -12.60 -7.48
N ASN A 275 -15.34 -13.05 -6.22
CA ASN A 275 -15.11 -14.44 -5.87
C ASN A 275 -16.39 -15.27 -6.03
N ALA A 276 -16.36 -16.54 -5.57
CA ALA A 276 -17.50 -17.46 -5.68
C ALA A 276 -18.72 -17.01 -4.86
N ASP A 277 -18.53 -16.16 -3.86
CA ASP A 277 -19.58 -15.58 -3.00
C ASP A 277 -20.00 -14.18 -3.47
N ASP A 278 -19.69 -13.82 -4.72
CA ASP A 278 -19.99 -12.51 -5.33
C ASP A 278 -19.39 -11.30 -4.58
N VAL A 279 -18.35 -11.53 -3.79
CA VAL A 279 -17.66 -10.46 -3.08
C VAL A 279 -16.76 -9.68 -4.02
N VAL A 280 -16.94 -8.36 -4.06
CA VAL A 280 -16.07 -7.38 -4.74
C VAL A 280 -15.62 -6.33 -3.74
N PRO A 281 -14.51 -5.62 -3.99
CA PRO A 281 -14.14 -4.48 -3.16
C PRO A 281 -15.24 -3.41 -3.19
N ALA A 282 -15.48 -2.79 -2.03
CA ALA A 282 -16.33 -1.60 -1.91
C ALA A 282 -15.43 -0.39 -1.64
N SER A 283 -15.20 0.43 -2.66
CA SER A 283 -14.33 1.60 -2.58
C SER A 283 -15.02 2.78 -1.91
N ARG A 284 -14.37 3.39 -0.93
CA ARG A 284 -14.88 4.53 -0.17
C ARG A 284 -13.81 5.60 -0.05
N ARG A 285 -14.19 6.83 -0.35
CA ARG A 285 -13.34 7.98 -0.13
C ARG A 285 -13.31 8.33 1.35
N VAL A 286 -12.12 8.68 1.83
CA VAL A 286 -11.88 9.38 3.08
C VAL A 286 -11.15 10.70 2.80
N ASP A 287 -11.28 11.66 3.66
CA ASP A 287 -10.60 12.94 3.55
C ASP A 287 -9.72 13.09 4.80
N SER A 288 -8.42 12.87 4.64
CA SER A 288 -7.45 13.02 5.71
C SER A 288 -6.98 14.48 5.78
N ASP A 289 -6.80 14.99 6.99
CA ASP A 289 -6.31 16.35 7.17
C ASP A 289 -4.84 16.50 6.76
N GLY A 290 -4.52 17.63 6.15
CA GLY A 290 -3.17 18.07 5.82
C GLY A 290 -2.66 17.55 4.47
N ALA A 291 -1.45 17.94 4.11
CA ALA A 291 -0.90 17.78 2.77
C ALA A 291 -0.27 16.41 2.48
N TRP A 292 0.01 15.60 3.49
CA TRP A 292 0.59 14.27 3.34
C TRP A 292 -0.40 13.22 3.88
N VAL A 293 -1.24 12.72 3.01
CA VAL A 293 -2.39 11.87 3.37
C VAL A 293 -2.08 10.37 3.30
N HIS A 294 -0.99 9.97 2.63
CA HIS A 294 -0.64 8.56 2.41
C HIS A 294 -0.34 7.72 3.67
N PRO A 295 0.19 8.23 4.82
CA PRO A 295 0.50 7.38 5.97
C PRO A 295 -0.71 6.58 6.47
N ALA A 296 -0.50 5.28 6.73
CA ALA A 296 -1.54 4.36 7.20
C ALA A 296 -2.28 4.87 8.44
N ALA A 297 -1.58 5.49 9.39
CA ALA A 297 -2.18 6.03 10.60
C ALA A 297 -3.26 7.09 10.33
N LYS A 298 -3.13 7.86 9.23
CA LYS A 298 -4.15 8.83 8.82
C LYS A 298 -5.43 8.17 8.33
N TYR A 299 -5.30 7.11 7.55
CA TYR A 299 -6.44 6.31 7.13
C TYR A 299 -7.11 5.63 8.33
N LEU A 300 -6.30 4.98 9.18
CA LEU A 300 -6.79 4.23 10.34
C LEU A 300 -7.50 5.10 11.39
N ALA A 301 -7.10 6.38 11.50
CA ALA A 301 -7.76 7.33 12.39
C ALA A 301 -9.12 7.82 11.87
N GLN A 302 -9.50 7.51 10.63
CA GLN A 302 -10.80 7.88 10.08
C GLN A 302 -11.93 7.03 10.68
N PRO A 303 -13.04 7.63 11.13
CA PRO A 303 -14.19 6.89 11.64
C PRO A 303 -14.74 5.88 10.64
N ALA A 304 -14.75 6.24 9.34
CA ALA A 304 -15.23 5.40 8.26
C ALA A 304 -14.38 4.12 8.06
N VAL A 305 -13.11 4.14 8.49
CA VAL A 305 -12.18 2.99 8.46
C VAL A 305 -12.26 2.20 9.75
N ALA A 306 -12.12 2.87 10.88
CA ALA A 306 -12.03 2.21 12.18
C ALA A 306 -13.36 1.60 12.65
N GLY A 307 -14.50 2.23 12.34
CA GLY A 307 -15.83 1.71 12.69
C GLY A 307 -16.05 0.29 12.18
N PRO A 308 -16.00 0.05 10.85
CA PRO A 308 -16.14 -1.29 10.28
C PRO A 308 -15.12 -2.33 10.81
N LEU A 309 -13.89 -1.91 11.16
CA LEU A 309 -12.89 -2.79 11.77
C LEU A 309 -13.35 -3.28 13.14
N VAL A 310 -13.79 -2.36 14.02
CA VAL A 310 -14.24 -2.71 15.35
C VAL A 310 -15.54 -3.54 15.31
N GLU A 311 -16.47 -3.20 14.42
CA GLU A 311 -17.70 -3.99 14.19
C GLU A 311 -17.36 -5.43 13.79
N ALA A 312 -16.43 -5.62 12.85
CA ALA A 312 -16.02 -6.95 12.41
C ALA A 312 -15.34 -7.73 13.53
N LEU A 313 -14.43 -7.10 14.30
CA LEU A 313 -13.78 -7.73 15.45
C LEU A 313 -14.81 -8.20 16.49
N THR A 314 -15.81 -7.35 16.80
CA THR A 314 -16.87 -7.67 17.77
C THR A 314 -17.73 -8.83 17.26
N THR A 315 -18.19 -8.75 16.00
CA THR A 315 -19.05 -9.79 15.40
C THR A 315 -18.36 -11.16 15.35
N VAL A 316 -17.06 -11.15 15.08
CA VAL A 316 -16.27 -12.40 15.02
C VAL A 316 -16.01 -12.97 16.41
N ALA A 317 -15.76 -12.13 17.41
CA ALA A 317 -15.53 -12.56 18.79
C ALA A 317 -16.79 -13.18 19.47
N GLU A 318 -17.99 -12.80 19.00
CA GLU A 318 -19.28 -13.28 19.49
C GLU A 318 -19.71 -14.64 18.88
N ARG A 319 -19.01 -15.13 17.87
CA ARG A 319 -19.21 -16.45 17.24
C ARG A 319 -18.34 -17.53 17.89
#